data_62d7690ea8ab4cd56bd692d3c7fb20ea
#
_entry.id   62d7690ea8ab4cd56bd692d3c7fb20ea
#
_cell.length_a   1.000
_cell.length_b   1.000
_cell.length_c   1.000
_cell.angle_alpha   90.00
_cell.angle_beta   90.00
_cell.angle_gamma   90.00
#
_symmetry.space_group_name_H-M   'P 1'
#
loop_
_entity.id
_entity.type
_entity.pdbx_description
1 polymer ?
#
loop_
_entity_poly.entity_id
_entity_poly.type
_entity_poly.pdbx_seq_one_letter_code
_entity_poly.pdbx_strand_id
1 'polypeptide(L)'
;MTILHIEHPIRDFDTWKAAFERDPIGRERSGVRGYRVLRPIDDPNYVMIDLEFDDSSAAEAVLAALREVWRSPAAAPALAGSPQARIVEAVESKEY
;
A
#
# COMPACT_ATOMS: atom_id res chain seq x y z
N MET A 1 12.06 -8.28 8.79
CA MET A 1 10.80 -8.11 8.04
C MET A 1 10.90 -6.89 7.16
N THR A 2 10.68 -7.08 5.88
CA THR A 2 10.67 -5.98 4.92
C THR A 2 9.25 -5.46 4.75
N ILE A 3 9.11 -4.15 4.70
CA ILE A 3 7.82 -3.49 4.60
C ILE A 3 7.83 -2.54 3.40
N LEU A 4 6.84 -2.64 2.54
CA LEU A 4 6.56 -1.62 1.55
C LEU A 4 5.53 -0.67 2.15
N HIS A 5 5.96 0.54 2.46
CA HIS A 5 5.11 1.58 3.01
C HIS A 5 4.63 2.48 1.89
N ILE A 6 3.32 2.67 1.81
CA ILE A 6 2.68 3.47 0.77
C ILE A 6 1.75 4.45 1.45
N GLU A 7 1.74 5.71 0.99
CA GLU A 7 0.76 6.67 1.50
C GLU A 7 0.34 7.65 0.43
N HIS A 8 -0.91 8.05 0.47
CA HIS A 8 -1.43 9.04 -0.48
C HIS A 8 -2.79 9.59 -0.03
N PRO A 9 -3.15 10.79 -0.55
CA PRO A 9 -4.51 11.30 -0.37
C PRO A 9 -5.51 10.42 -1.11
N ILE A 10 -6.75 10.41 -0.63
CA ILE A 10 -7.86 9.71 -1.26
C ILE A 10 -9.07 10.63 -1.31
N ARG A 11 -10.01 10.36 -2.21
CA ARG A 11 -11.25 11.15 -2.31
C ARG A 11 -12.21 10.80 -1.20
N ASP A 12 -12.39 9.49 -0.98
CA ASP A 12 -13.11 8.97 0.16
C ASP A 12 -12.63 7.54 0.44
N PHE A 13 -12.76 7.14 1.69
CA PHE A 13 -12.23 5.87 2.13
C PHE A 13 -12.93 4.67 1.48
N ASP A 14 -14.24 4.72 1.36
CA ASP A 14 -15.00 3.58 0.84
C ASP A 14 -14.66 3.29 -0.62
N THR A 15 -14.51 4.32 -1.45
CA THR A 15 -14.10 4.19 -2.83
C THR A 15 -12.70 3.59 -2.93
N TRP A 16 -11.78 4.11 -2.13
CA TRP A 16 -10.40 3.58 -2.09
C TRP A 16 -10.38 2.12 -1.64
N LYS A 17 -11.13 1.81 -0.57
CA LYS A 17 -11.15 0.46 0.00
C LYS A 17 -11.70 -0.55 -1.01
N ALA A 18 -12.73 -0.18 -1.75
CA ALA A 18 -13.27 -1.05 -2.80
C ALA A 18 -12.22 -1.35 -3.87
N ALA A 19 -11.44 -0.34 -4.29
CA ALA A 19 -10.35 -0.54 -5.24
C ALA A 19 -9.24 -1.42 -4.64
N PHE A 20 -8.89 -1.20 -3.40
CA PHE A 20 -7.89 -2.01 -2.70
C PHE A 20 -8.30 -3.49 -2.64
N GLU A 21 -9.56 -3.76 -2.38
CA GLU A 21 -10.09 -5.11 -2.28
C GLU A 21 -10.16 -5.86 -3.61
N ARG A 22 -10.12 -5.18 -4.73
CA ARG A 22 -10.03 -5.83 -6.04
C ARG A 22 -8.73 -6.57 -6.23
N ASP A 23 -7.69 -6.15 -5.49
CA ASP A 23 -6.40 -6.82 -5.45
C ASP A 23 -5.83 -7.12 -6.85
N PRO A 24 -5.60 -6.10 -7.69
CA PRO A 24 -5.22 -6.33 -9.09
C PRO A 24 -3.88 -7.04 -9.26
N ILE A 25 -2.97 -6.93 -8.30
CA ILE A 25 -1.66 -7.59 -8.38
C ILE A 25 -1.65 -8.98 -7.73
N GLY A 26 -2.71 -9.37 -7.02
CA GLY A 26 -2.74 -10.62 -6.27
C GLY A 26 -1.72 -10.61 -5.14
N ARG A 27 -1.99 -9.85 -4.08
CA ARG A 27 -1.04 -9.61 -2.98
C ARG A 27 -0.42 -10.89 -2.43
N GLU A 28 -1.26 -11.87 -2.08
CA GLU A 28 -0.76 -13.10 -1.48
C GLU A 28 0.17 -13.85 -2.44
N ARG A 29 -0.22 -13.97 -3.70
CA ARG A 29 0.61 -14.65 -4.71
C ARG A 29 1.90 -13.89 -5.01
N SER A 30 1.91 -12.61 -4.81
CA SER A 30 3.07 -11.75 -5.08
C SER A 30 4.04 -11.68 -3.91
N GLY A 31 3.77 -12.42 -2.82
CA GLY A 31 4.67 -12.52 -1.69
C GLY A 31 4.33 -11.63 -0.50
N VAL A 32 3.19 -10.95 -0.53
CA VAL A 32 2.72 -10.19 0.62
C VAL A 32 2.28 -11.15 1.71
N ARG A 33 2.90 -11.07 2.89
CA ARG A 33 2.61 -11.93 4.03
C ARG A 33 1.51 -11.41 4.92
N GLY A 34 1.28 -10.11 4.88
CA GLY A 34 0.22 -9.45 5.62
C GLY A 34 0.22 -7.98 5.29
N TYR A 35 -0.80 -7.26 5.73
CA TYR A 35 -0.84 -5.83 5.51
C TYR A 35 -1.57 -5.12 6.64
N ARG A 36 -1.34 -3.83 6.73
CA ARG A 36 -2.05 -2.94 7.62
C ARG A 36 -2.47 -1.72 6.84
N VAL A 37 -3.70 -1.27 7.07
CA VAL A 37 -4.19 -0.01 6.53
C VAL A 37 -4.38 0.94 7.70
N LEU A 38 -3.75 2.10 7.61
CA LEU A 38 -3.84 3.13 8.63
C LEU A 38 -4.40 4.40 8.02
N ARG A 39 -5.03 5.18 8.87
CA ARG A 39 -5.60 6.46 8.46
C ARG A 39 -5.27 7.47 9.55
N PRO A 40 -4.76 8.66 9.18
CA PRO A 40 -4.53 9.70 10.19
C PRO A 40 -5.83 10.02 10.92
N ILE A 41 -5.75 10.19 12.23
CA ILE A 41 -6.93 10.50 13.04
C ILE A 41 -7.55 11.84 12.60
N ASP A 42 -6.71 12.78 12.18
CA ASP A 42 -7.13 14.12 11.82
C ASP A 42 -7.37 14.32 10.32
N ASP A 43 -7.22 13.27 9.51
CA ASP A 43 -7.45 13.39 8.07
C ASP A 43 -8.06 12.10 7.51
N PRO A 44 -9.39 12.02 7.39
CA PRO A 44 -10.05 10.83 6.86
C PRO A 44 -9.86 10.63 5.36
N ASN A 45 -9.28 11.61 4.67
CA ASN A 45 -9.06 11.56 3.22
C ASN A 45 -7.60 11.26 2.88
N TYR A 46 -6.95 10.47 3.72
CA TYR A 46 -5.57 10.04 3.54
C TYR A 46 -5.42 8.60 4.03
N VAL A 47 -4.61 7.81 3.35
CA VAL A 47 -4.34 6.44 3.79
C VAL A 47 -2.84 6.15 3.80
N MET A 48 -2.47 5.25 4.70
CA MET A 48 -1.12 4.70 4.82
C MET A 48 -1.26 3.19 4.81
N ILE A 49 -0.49 2.50 3.98
CA ILE A 49 -0.56 1.05 3.86
C ILE A 49 0.84 0.48 4.07
N ASP A 50 0.93 -0.54 4.92
CA ASP A 50 2.14 -1.32 5.11
C ASP A 50 1.90 -2.73 4.58
N LEU A 51 2.68 -3.14 3.58
CA LEU A 51 2.66 -4.50 3.05
C LEU A 51 3.93 -5.20 3.53
N GLU A 52 3.77 -6.37 4.12
CA GLU A 52 4.88 -7.11 4.73
C GLU A 52 5.38 -8.21 3.80
N PHE A 53 6.71 -8.34 3.72
CA PHE A 53 7.39 -9.30 2.84
C PHE A 53 8.51 -10.01 3.59
N ASP A 54 8.91 -11.19 3.08
CA ASP A 54 10.07 -11.91 3.60
C ASP A 54 11.39 -11.25 3.18
N ASP A 55 11.43 -10.64 1.99
CA ASP A 55 12.64 -10.01 1.47
C ASP A 55 12.33 -8.77 0.62
N SER A 56 13.38 -7.99 0.35
CA SER A 56 13.24 -6.76 -0.41
C SER A 56 12.98 -6.99 -1.90
N SER A 57 13.41 -8.12 -2.45
CA SER A 57 13.17 -8.41 -3.87
C SER A 57 11.69 -8.52 -4.18
N ALA A 58 10.93 -9.20 -3.30
CA ALA A 58 9.49 -9.31 -3.45
C ALA A 58 8.82 -7.94 -3.32
N ALA A 59 9.28 -7.13 -2.37
CA ALA A 59 8.74 -5.78 -2.17
C ALA A 59 8.99 -4.89 -3.40
N GLU A 60 10.17 -4.97 -3.99
CA GLU A 60 10.51 -4.20 -5.19
C GLU A 60 9.64 -4.60 -6.38
N ALA A 61 9.41 -5.92 -6.56
CA ALA A 61 8.56 -6.42 -7.64
C ALA A 61 7.12 -5.93 -7.49
N VAL A 62 6.59 -5.96 -6.27
CA VAL A 62 5.23 -5.49 -6.00
C VAL A 62 5.14 -3.99 -6.21
N LEU A 63 6.14 -3.23 -5.79
CA LEU A 63 6.15 -1.78 -6.01
C LEU A 63 6.12 -1.44 -7.50
N ALA A 64 6.90 -2.16 -8.32
CA ALA A 64 6.90 -1.95 -9.76
C ALA A 64 5.51 -2.24 -10.35
N ALA A 65 4.85 -3.32 -9.92
CA ALA A 65 3.51 -3.66 -10.37
C ALA A 65 2.49 -2.61 -9.94
N LEU A 66 2.59 -2.11 -8.70
CA LEU A 66 1.69 -1.06 -8.20
C LEU A 66 1.85 0.24 -8.96
N ARG A 67 3.06 0.61 -9.34
CA ARG A 67 3.29 1.82 -10.13
C ARG A 67 2.56 1.76 -11.48
N GLU A 68 2.48 0.58 -12.08
CA GLU A 68 1.70 0.40 -13.30
C GLU A 68 0.19 0.53 -13.02
N VAL A 69 -0.29 -0.05 -11.92
CA VAL A 69 -1.68 0.08 -11.50
C VAL A 69 -2.05 1.56 -11.28
N TRP A 70 -1.19 2.30 -10.59
CA TRP A 70 -1.46 3.71 -10.28
C TRP A 70 -1.47 4.60 -11.52
N ARG A 71 -0.81 4.20 -12.60
CA ARG A 71 -0.85 4.94 -13.88
C ARG A 71 -2.11 4.64 -14.67
N SER A 72 -2.81 3.55 -14.36
CA SER A 72 -3.97 3.16 -15.15
C SER A 72 -5.17 4.07 -14.86
N PRO A 73 -6.03 4.32 -15.86
CA PRO A 73 -7.23 5.13 -15.66
C PRO A 73 -8.18 4.52 -14.63
N ALA A 74 -8.14 3.20 -14.44
CA ALA A 74 -8.99 2.52 -13.47
C ALA A 74 -8.65 2.87 -12.03
N ALA A 75 -7.41 3.29 -11.74
CA ALA A 75 -7.00 3.69 -10.40
C ALA A 75 -7.35 5.13 -10.07
N ALA A 76 -7.57 5.98 -11.06
CA ALA A 76 -7.79 7.41 -10.87
C ALA A 76 -8.89 7.76 -9.87
N PRO A 77 -10.05 7.08 -9.86
CA PRO A 77 -11.10 7.40 -8.88
C PRO A 77 -10.69 7.16 -7.42
N ALA A 78 -9.75 6.26 -7.18
CA ALA A 78 -9.30 5.94 -5.83
C ALA A 78 -8.18 6.87 -5.35
N LEU A 79 -7.54 7.62 -6.25
CA LEU A 79 -6.39 8.45 -5.94
C LEU A 79 -6.75 9.92 -6.04
N ALA A 80 -6.45 10.69 -4.99
CA ALA A 80 -6.58 12.15 -5.01
C ALA A 80 -5.22 12.83 -5.19
N GLY A 81 -4.15 12.05 -5.28
CA GLY A 81 -2.80 12.53 -5.49
C GLY A 81 -1.86 11.38 -5.73
N SER A 82 -0.60 11.68 -6.04
CA SER A 82 0.40 10.65 -6.34
C SER A 82 0.79 9.87 -5.09
N PRO A 83 0.75 8.54 -5.14
CA PRO A 83 1.23 7.72 -4.03
C PRO A 83 2.73 7.91 -3.81
N GLN A 84 3.12 7.96 -2.53
CA GLN A 84 4.51 7.93 -2.11
C GLN A 84 4.79 6.55 -1.55
N ALA A 85 5.90 5.96 -1.93
CA ALA A 85 6.24 4.61 -1.52
C ALA A 85 7.69 4.53 -1.09
N ARG A 86 7.94 3.70 -0.06
CA ARG A 86 9.26 3.47 0.46
C ARG A 86 9.37 2.05 0.98
N ILE A 87 10.46 1.37 0.64
CA ILE A 87 10.74 0.04 1.18
C ILE A 87 11.61 0.23 2.41
N VAL A 88 11.16 -0.32 3.54
CA VAL A 88 11.82 -0.15 4.83
C VAL A 88 12.00 -1.50 5.52
N GLU A 89 12.89 -1.56 6.49
CA GLU A 89 13.08 -2.73 7.32
C GLU A 89 12.67 -2.42 8.76
N ALA A 90 12.03 -3.40 9.40
CA ALA A 90 11.81 -3.32 10.84
C ALA A 90 13.10 -3.74 11.52
N VAL A 91 13.86 -2.76 12.00
CA VAL A 91 15.17 -3.03 12.63
C VAL A 91 15.08 -3.27 14.12
N GLU A 92 13.98 -2.90 14.75
CA GLU A 92 13.73 -3.13 16.15
C GLU A 92 12.23 -3.10 16.42
N SER A 93 11.79 -3.99 17.29
CA SER A 93 10.39 -4.06 17.69
C SER A 93 10.30 -4.49 19.15
N LYS A 94 9.40 -3.89 19.89
CA LYS A 94 9.23 -4.17 21.31
C LYS A 94 7.75 -4.05 21.68
N GLU A 95 7.25 -5.03 22.40
CA GLU A 95 5.91 -4.98 22.99
C GLU A 95 6.03 -4.72 24.49
N TYR A 96 5.12 -3.93 25.01
CA TYR A 96 5.07 -3.62 26.44
C TYR A 96 3.85 -4.21 27.10
#